data_21230b64bd5a544242108cd9c4523618
#
_entry.id   21230b64bd5a544242108cd9c4523618
#
_cell.length_a   1.000
_cell.length_b   1.000
_cell.length_c   1.000
_cell.angle_alpha   90.00
_cell.angle_beta   90.00
_cell.angle_gamma   90.00
#
_symmetry.space_group_name_H-M   'P 1'
#
loop_
_entity.id
_entity.type
_entity.pdbx_description
1 polymer ?
#
loop_
_entity_poly.entity_id
_entity_poly.type
_entity_poly.pdbx_seq_one_letter_code
_entity_poly.pdbx_strand_id
1 'polypeptide(L)'
;MSKKVKTGNERVRIVPLGGLEQIGMNITAFETEESIIVVDCGLAFPEDDMYGIDLCIPDITYLKDNIDRVKGFFITHGHEDHIGALPYVLREINVPIYATNLTMAIIENKLKEHNLMGVTRRKVVSYGQYINLGDFRIEFIRTNHSIADSAALAIYTPGTSRWIIRRFMATALTLPALVNLAKKVCLH
;
A
#
# COMPACT_ATOMS: atom_id res chain seq x y z
N MET A 1 21.55 -22.60 -15.56
CA MET A 1 21.39 -21.45 -14.64
C MET A 1 20.94 -21.96 -13.29
N SER A 2 21.81 -21.97 -12.29
CA SER A 2 21.53 -22.49 -10.95
C SER A 2 20.60 -21.50 -10.21
N LYS A 3 19.39 -21.94 -9.83
CA LYS A 3 18.54 -21.18 -8.91
C LYS A 3 19.24 -21.14 -7.55
N LYS A 4 19.73 -19.94 -7.15
CA LYS A 4 20.15 -19.71 -5.78
C LYS A 4 19.00 -20.08 -4.85
N VAL A 5 19.17 -21.11 -4.03
CA VAL A 5 18.26 -21.40 -2.92
C VAL A 5 18.45 -20.27 -1.92
N LYS A 6 17.46 -19.37 -1.84
CA LYS A 6 17.46 -18.31 -0.83
C LYS A 6 17.30 -18.96 0.55
N THR A 7 18.32 -18.89 1.37
CA THR A 7 18.31 -19.37 2.76
C THR A 7 17.53 -18.37 3.62
N GLY A 8 16.59 -18.88 4.43
CA GLY A 8 15.50 -18.20 5.11
C GLY A 8 15.82 -17.16 6.18
N ASN A 9 16.59 -16.14 5.86
CA ASN A 9 16.84 -15.00 6.76
C ASN A 9 16.68 -13.64 6.06
N GLU A 10 15.77 -13.55 5.10
CA GLU A 10 15.48 -12.28 4.44
C GLU A 10 14.71 -11.38 5.41
N ARG A 11 15.30 -10.23 5.73
CA ARG A 11 14.67 -9.20 6.54
C ARG A 11 13.64 -8.46 5.70
N VAL A 12 12.44 -8.28 6.27
CA VAL A 12 11.43 -7.36 5.71
C VAL A 12 11.51 -6.06 6.48
N ARG A 13 11.66 -4.96 5.76
CA ARG A 13 11.57 -3.62 6.32
C ARG A 13 10.17 -3.07 6.05
N ILE A 14 9.54 -2.50 7.07
CA ILE A 14 8.28 -1.77 6.96
C ILE A 14 8.61 -0.30 7.12
N VAL A 15 8.32 0.49 6.09
CA VAL A 15 8.64 1.92 6.03
C VAL A 15 7.34 2.70 5.85
N PRO A 16 6.76 3.23 6.93
CA PRO A 16 5.65 4.17 6.81
C PRO A 16 6.15 5.47 6.17
N LEU A 17 5.47 5.89 5.10
CA LEU A 17 5.74 7.15 4.41
C LEU A 17 4.70 8.22 4.74
N GLY A 18 3.65 7.83 5.49
CA GLY A 18 2.60 8.68 6.02
C GLY A 18 1.64 7.86 6.89
N GLY A 19 0.66 8.52 7.51
CA GLY A 19 -0.38 7.88 8.32
C GLY A 19 0.03 7.49 9.74
N LEU A 20 1.22 7.90 10.21
CA LEU A 20 1.63 7.73 11.61
C LEU A 20 1.37 9.02 12.39
N GLU A 21 0.72 8.89 13.55
CA GLU A 21 0.37 9.99 14.46
C GLU A 21 -0.44 11.13 13.79
N GLN A 22 -1.09 10.82 12.66
CA GLN A 22 -1.94 11.74 11.90
C GLN A 22 -3.14 11.00 11.31
N ILE A 23 -4.19 11.73 10.97
CA ILE A 23 -5.35 11.21 10.25
C ILE A 23 -5.12 11.41 8.76
N GLY A 24 -5.30 10.34 7.99
CA GLY A 24 -5.11 10.38 6.54
C GLY A 24 -3.70 10.02 6.09
N MET A 25 -3.41 10.27 4.83
CA MET A 25 -2.11 10.08 4.18
C MET A 25 -1.51 8.67 4.38
N ASN A 26 -2.40 7.65 4.36
CA ASN A 26 -1.97 6.27 4.60
C ASN A 26 -1.15 5.78 3.40
N ILE A 27 0.13 5.52 3.64
CA ILE A 27 1.06 4.95 2.68
C ILE A 27 2.17 4.22 3.42
N THR A 28 2.38 2.95 3.10
CA THR A 28 3.40 2.13 3.76
C THR A 28 4.12 1.27 2.74
N ALA A 29 5.44 1.35 2.70
CA ALA A 29 6.28 0.49 1.89
C ALA A 29 6.70 -0.76 2.68
N PHE A 30 6.63 -1.92 2.01
CA PHE A 30 7.19 -3.20 2.48
C PHE A 30 8.35 -3.53 1.57
N GLU A 31 9.50 -3.71 2.15
CA GLU A 31 10.77 -3.83 1.43
C GLU A 31 11.48 -5.12 1.81
N THR A 32 11.93 -5.85 0.78
CA THR A 32 12.98 -6.86 0.85
C THR A 32 14.25 -6.30 0.21
N GLU A 33 15.31 -7.08 0.11
CA GLU A 33 16.53 -6.66 -0.58
C GLU A 33 16.30 -6.31 -2.07
N GLU A 34 15.41 -7.04 -2.76
CA GLU A 34 15.21 -6.97 -4.21
C GLU A 34 13.91 -6.25 -4.63
N SER A 35 12.97 -6.08 -3.72
CA SER A 35 11.61 -5.66 -4.07
C SER A 35 11.00 -4.73 -3.03
N ILE A 36 10.20 -3.78 -3.50
CA ILE A 36 9.36 -2.90 -2.68
C ILE A 36 7.93 -3.01 -3.21
N ILE A 37 6.97 -3.24 -2.32
CA ILE A 37 5.55 -3.06 -2.58
C ILE A 37 5.02 -1.95 -1.69
N VAL A 38 4.05 -1.20 -2.18
CA VAL A 38 3.43 -0.09 -1.44
C VAL A 38 1.98 -0.43 -1.16
N VAL A 39 1.58 -0.28 0.09
CA VAL A 39 0.20 -0.47 0.52
C VAL A 39 -0.42 0.90 0.75
N ASP A 40 -1.52 1.15 0.02
CA ASP A 40 -2.25 2.39 -0.04
C ASP A 40 -1.42 3.58 -0.57
N CYS A 41 -2.09 4.68 -0.88
CA CYS A 41 -1.49 5.91 -1.35
C CYS A 41 -2.49 7.06 -1.12
N GLY A 42 -2.70 7.38 0.14
CA GLY A 42 -3.70 8.33 0.59
C GLY A 42 -3.21 9.76 0.61
N LEU A 43 -4.16 10.69 0.61
CA LEU A 43 -3.94 12.09 0.92
C LEU A 43 -4.36 12.40 2.36
N ALA A 44 -3.97 13.55 2.86
CA ALA A 44 -4.55 14.20 4.03
C ALA A 44 -5.13 15.58 3.63
N PHE A 45 -6.09 16.05 4.40
CA PHE A 45 -6.56 17.42 4.28
C PHE A 45 -5.64 18.32 5.12
N PRO A 46 -5.42 19.58 4.66
CA PRO A 46 -4.59 20.53 5.40
C PRO A 46 -5.19 20.88 6.76
N GLU A 47 -4.35 21.24 7.71
CA GLU A 47 -4.77 21.80 8.98
C GLU A 47 -5.26 23.26 8.81
N ASP A 48 -6.02 23.76 9.78
CA ASP A 48 -6.68 25.08 9.69
C ASP A 48 -5.72 26.26 9.50
N ASP A 49 -4.46 26.12 9.84
CA ASP A 49 -3.40 27.13 9.69
C ASP A 49 -2.65 27.06 8.34
N MET A 50 -2.94 26.05 7.50
CA MET A 50 -2.34 25.87 6.17
C MET A 50 -3.12 26.64 5.10
N TYR A 51 -3.12 27.95 5.15
CA TYR A 51 -3.87 28.81 4.22
C TYR A 51 -3.42 28.61 2.75
N GLY A 52 -4.40 28.39 1.86
CA GLY A 52 -4.15 28.23 0.42
C GLY A 52 -3.64 26.86 0.00
N ILE A 53 -3.64 25.88 0.90
CA ILE A 53 -3.36 24.48 0.62
C ILE A 53 -4.69 23.72 0.51
N ASP A 54 -4.94 23.04 -0.59
CA ASP A 54 -6.17 22.29 -0.81
C ASP A 54 -6.05 20.84 -0.31
N LEU A 55 -4.85 20.24 -0.41
CA LEU A 55 -4.59 18.85 0.00
C LEU A 55 -3.09 18.64 0.30
N CYS A 56 -2.82 17.65 1.15
CA CYS A 56 -1.46 17.19 1.45
C CYS A 56 -1.23 15.79 0.88
N ILE A 57 -0.11 15.61 0.17
CA ILE A 57 0.31 14.31 -0.36
C ILE A 57 1.58 13.84 0.36
N PRO A 58 1.81 12.51 0.45
CA PRO A 58 3.02 11.98 1.10
C PRO A 58 4.29 12.36 0.35
N ASP A 59 5.39 12.49 1.09
CA ASP A 59 6.72 12.54 0.48
C ASP A 59 7.10 11.15 -0.05
N ILE A 60 7.30 11.08 -1.35
CA ILE A 60 7.62 9.85 -2.07
C ILE A 60 9.10 9.76 -2.49
N THR A 61 9.95 10.65 -1.97
CA THR A 61 11.40 10.66 -2.29
C THR A 61 12.01 9.28 -2.09
N TYR A 62 11.66 8.61 -0.98
CA TYR A 62 12.11 7.24 -0.72
C TYR A 62 11.77 6.25 -1.85
N LEU A 63 10.57 6.32 -2.42
CA LEU A 63 10.14 5.45 -3.51
C LEU A 63 10.84 5.83 -4.83
N LYS A 64 11.07 7.11 -5.07
CA LYS A 64 11.77 7.61 -6.25
C LYS A 64 13.22 7.14 -6.26
N ASP A 65 13.91 7.24 -5.14
CA ASP A 65 15.30 6.80 -4.98
C ASP A 65 15.45 5.27 -5.14
N ASN A 66 14.36 4.52 -5.00
CA ASN A 66 14.33 3.06 -5.11
C ASN A 66 13.42 2.57 -6.25
N ILE A 67 13.17 3.37 -7.28
CA ILE A 67 12.15 3.13 -8.30
C ILE A 67 12.29 1.77 -8.99
N ASP A 68 13.52 1.30 -9.25
CA ASP A 68 13.78 0.02 -9.91
C ASP A 68 13.29 -1.18 -9.10
N ARG A 69 13.20 -1.02 -7.78
CA ARG A 69 12.73 -2.03 -6.82
C ARG A 69 11.22 -1.94 -6.57
N VAL A 70 10.58 -0.79 -6.84
CA VAL A 70 9.14 -0.60 -6.61
C VAL A 70 8.33 -1.41 -7.63
N LYS A 71 7.54 -2.38 -7.13
CA LYS A 71 6.84 -3.34 -7.99
C LYS A 71 5.37 -2.98 -8.21
N GLY A 72 4.72 -2.25 -7.29
CA GLY A 72 3.34 -1.82 -7.44
C GLY A 72 2.69 -1.31 -6.16
N PHE A 73 1.53 -0.69 -6.35
CA PHE A 73 0.63 -0.27 -5.28
C PHE A 73 -0.47 -1.31 -5.06
N PHE A 74 -0.73 -1.65 -3.82
CA PHE A 74 -1.78 -2.57 -3.37
C PHE A 74 -2.78 -1.79 -2.53
N ILE A 75 -3.97 -1.58 -3.04
CA ILE A 75 -4.96 -0.69 -2.43
C ILE A 75 -6.00 -1.51 -1.66
N THR A 76 -6.16 -1.16 -0.40
CA THR A 76 -7.07 -1.86 0.52
C THR A 76 -8.54 -1.51 0.27
N HIS A 77 -8.85 -0.25 0.01
CA HIS A 77 -10.21 0.25 -0.24
C HIS A 77 -10.21 1.68 -0.80
N GLY A 78 -11.38 2.20 -1.17
CA GLY A 78 -11.53 3.41 -1.96
C GLY A 78 -11.72 4.72 -1.18
N HIS A 79 -11.36 4.83 0.09
CA HIS A 79 -11.39 6.11 0.79
C HIS A 79 -10.21 7.03 0.39
N GLU A 80 -10.42 8.35 0.47
CA GLU A 80 -9.45 9.37 0.04
C GLU A 80 -8.10 9.26 0.78
N ASP A 81 -8.14 8.97 2.03
CA ASP A 81 -6.96 8.75 2.87
C ASP A 81 -6.18 7.47 2.52
N HIS A 82 -6.65 6.69 1.51
CA HIS A 82 -6.00 5.49 0.97
C HIS A 82 -5.73 5.55 -0.54
N ILE A 83 -6.46 6.35 -1.31
CA ILE A 83 -6.29 6.45 -2.76
C ILE A 83 -6.05 7.86 -3.28
N GLY A 84 -6.28 8.87 -2.45
CA GLY A 84 -6.37 10.25 -2.92
C GLY A 84 -5.08 10.81 -3.49
N ALA A 85 -3.91 10.34 -3.05
CA ALA A 85 -2.62 10.78 -3.58
C ALA A 85 -2.20 10.04 -4.87
N LEU A 86 -2.88 8.94 -5.27
CA LEU A 86 -2.51 8.15 -6.45
C LEU A 86 -2.31 9.00 -7.72
N PRO A 87 -3.22 9.93 -8.10
CA PRO A 87 -3.02 10.70 -9.33
C PRO A 87 -1.76 11.56 -9.33
N TYR A 88 -1.35 12.03 -8.18
CA TYR A 88 -0.14 12.85 -8.03
C TYR A 88 1.11 11.99 -8.06
N VAL A 89 1.11 10.90 -7.30
CA VAL A 89 2.25 9.98 -7.16
C VAL A 89 2.54 9.25 -8.48
N LEU A 90 1.50 8.82 -9.22
CA LEU A 90 1.66 8.07 -10.47
C LEU A 90 2.23 8.90 -11.63
N ARG A 91 2.23 10.22 -11.55
CA ARG A 91 2.95 11.08 -12.50
C ARG A 91 4.47 10.92 -12.39
N GLU A 92 4.94 10.59 -11.19
CA GLU A 92 6.37 10.45 -10.90
C GLU A 92 6.80 8.98 -10.81
N ILE A 93 5.91 8.11 -10.30
CA ILE A 93 6.18 6.67 -10.10
C ILE A 93 5.10 5.85 -10.80
N ASN A 94 5.29 5.52 -12.07
CA ASN A 94 4.32 4.79 -12.87
C ASN A 94 4.52 3.27 -12.75
N VAL A 95 4.01 2.69 -11.68
CA VAL A 95 3.99 1.25 -11.42
C VAL A 95 2.56 0.71 -11.40
N PRO A 96 2.33 -0.62 -11.53
CA PRO A 96 1.00 -1.20 -11.52
C PRO A 96 0.24 -0.95 -10.21
N ILE A 97 -1.08 -0.73 -10.33
CA ILE A 97 -2.02 -0.65 -9.20
C ILE A 97 -2.82 -1.95 -9.15
N TYR A 98 -2.97 -2.51 -7.96
CA TYR A 98 -3.76 -3.69 -7.67
C TYR A 98 -4.86 -3.32 -6.68
N ALA A 99 -6.13 -3.57 -7.02
CA ALA A 99 -7.27 -3.29 -6.16
C ALA A 99 -8.45 -4.21 -6.50
N THR A 100 -9.40 -4.31 -5.59
CA THR A 100 -10.69 -4.96 -5.84
C THR A 100 -11.52 -4.17 -6.86
N ASN A 101 -12.59 -4.76 -7.37
CA ASN A 101 -13.33 -4.22 -8.52
C ASN A 101 -13.91 -2.82 -8.26
N LEU A 102 -14.63 -2.63 -7.15
CA LEU A 102 -15.23 -1.33 -6.81
C LEU A 102 -14.15 -0.29 -6.49
N THR A 103 -13.15 -0.68 -5.72
CA THR A 103 -12.00 0.20 -5.40
C THR A 103 -11.29 0.65 -6.68
N MET A 104 -11.09 -0.25 -7.64
CA MET A 104 -10.49 0.10 -8.93
C MET A 104 -11.37 1.05 -9.73
N ALA A 105 -12.69 0.86 -9.74
CA ALA A 105 -13.61 1.77 -10.43
C ALA A 105 -13.55 3.20 -9.86
N ILE A 106 -13.43 3.34 -8.55
CA ILE A 106 -13.25 4.65 -7.88
C ILE A 106 -11.91 5.28 -8.30
N ILE A 107 -10.83 4.50 -8.28
CA ILE A 107 -9.50 4.96 -8.72
C ILE A 107 -9.55 5.41 -10.18
N GLU A 108 -10.21 4.66 -11.05
CA GLU A 108 -10.33 5.01 -12.49
C GLU A 108 -11.03 6.36 -12.73
N ASN A 109 -12.03 6.70 -11.91
CA ASN A 109 -12.66 8.02 -12.00
C ASN A 109 -11.65 9.13 -11.69
N LYS A 110 -10.86 8.99 -10.62
CA LYS A 110 -9.79 9.92 -10.29
C LYS A 110 -8.72 10.02 -11.39
N LEU A 111 -8.32 8.89 -11.94
CA LEU A 111 -7.33 8.86 -13.03
C LEU A 111 -7.86 9.54 -14.31
N LYS A 112 -9.17 9.47 -14.59
CA LYS A 112 -9.82 10.19 -15.70
C LYS A 112 -9.75 11.69 -15.49
N GLU A 113 -10.08 12.19 -14.31
CA GLU A 113 -10.03 13.62 -13.94
C GLU A 113 -8.61 14.18 -14.12
N HIS A 114 -7.59 13.37 -13.86
CA HIS A 114 -6.18 13.74 -13.98
C HIS A 114 -5.52 13.38 -15.33
N ASN A 115 -6.28 12.85 -16.30
CA ASN A 115 -5.79 12.41 -17.63
C ASN A 115 -4.73 11.30 -17.58
N LEU A 116 -4.80 10.40 -16.59
CA LEU A 116 -3.84 9.34 -16.37
C LEU A 116 -4.29 7.95 -16.83
N MET A 117 -5.51 7.81 -17.34
CA MET A 117 -6.08 6.52 -17.76
C MET A 117 -5.26 5.80 -18.83
N GLY A 118 -4.68 6.54 -19.78
CA GLY A 118 -3.93 5.96 -20.89
C GLY A 118 -2.54 5.44 -20.52
N VAL A 119 -1.99 5.88 -19.39
CA VAL A 119 -0.60 5.60 -19.02
C VAL A 119 -0.47 4.69 -17.80
N THR A 120 -1.52 4.57 -16.97
CA THR A 120 -1.48 3.77 -15.74
C THR A 120 -1.84 2.31 -15.99
N ARG A 121 -1.10 1.40 -15.36
CA ARG A 121 -1.35 -0.05 -15.40
C ARG A 121 -2.24 -0.45 -14.22
N ARG A 122 -3.46 -0.88 -14.49
CA ARG A 122 -4.46 -1.25 -13.48
C ARG A 122 -4.74 -2.75 -13.56
N LYS A 123 -4.83 -3.39 -12.40
CA LYS A 123 -5.11 -4.82 -12.27
C LYS A 123 -6.17 -5.06 -11.21
N VAL A 124 -7.35 -5.45 -11.65
CA VAL A 124 -8.44 -5.86 -10.76
C VAL A 124 -8.10 -7.22 -10.16
N VAL A 125 -8.29 -7.36 -8.86
CA VAL A 125 -7.99 -8.55 -8.08
C VAL A 125 -9.23 -9.05 -7.37
N SER A 126 -9.43 -10.36 -7.36
CA SER A 126 -10.50 -11.02 -6.61
C SER A 126 -10.00 -11.44 -5.21
N TYR A 127 -10.92 -11.52 -4.24
CA TYR A 127 -10.61 -12.08 -2.94
C TYR A 127 -10.12 -13.52 -3.03
N GLY A 128 -9.12 -13.86 -2.22
CA GLY A 128 -8.46 -15.17 -2.24
C GLY A 128 -7.47 -15.34 -3.39
N GLN A 129 -7.38 -14.37 -4.31
CA GLN A 129 -6.39 -14.39 -5.38
C GLN A 129 -5.00 -14.05 -4.82
N TYR A 130 -4.01 -14.81 -5.26
CA TYR A 130 -2.59 -14.55 -4.96
C TYR A 130 -1.92 -13.82 -6.10
N ILE A 131 -1.15 -12.80 -5.75
CA ILE A 131 -0.31 -12.04 -6.68
C ILE A 131 1.14 -12.26 -6.27
N ASN A 132 1.94 -12.81 -7.19
CA ASN A 132 3.38 -12.97 -6.97
C ASN A 132 4.10 -11.83 -7.69
N LEU A 133 4.88 -11.05 -6.94
CA LEU A 133 5.53 -9.87 -7.46
C LEU A 133 6.88 -9.64 -6.77
N GLY A 134 7.97 -9.91 -7.49
CA GLY A 134 9.29 -9.96 -6.89
C GLY A 134 9.38 -11.02 -5.80
N ASP A 135 9.82 -10.64 -4.61
CA ASP A 135 9.92 -11.51 -3.44
C ASP A 135 8.61 -11.65 -2.67
N PHE A 136 7.59 -10.90 -3.06
CA PHE A 136 6.32 -10.87 -2.36
C PHE A 136 5.27 -11.76 -3.03
N ARG A 137 4.46 -12.39 -2.18
CA ARG A 137 3.19 -13.00 -2.56
C ARG A 137 2.10 -12.36 -1.72
N ILE A 138 1.13 -11.75 -2.37
CA ILE A 138 0.09 -10.96 -1.72
C ILE A 138 -1.27 -11.61 -1.99
N GLU A 139 -2.11 -11.70 -0.94
CA GLU A 139 -3.48 -12.18 -1.00
C GLU A 139 -4.44 -11.09 -0.54
N PHE A 140 -5.51 -10.85 -1.29
CA PHE A 140 -6.61 -9.97 -0.90
C PHE A 140 -7.64 -10.76 -0.11
N ILE A 141 -7.86 -10.38 1.14
CA ILE A 141 -8.80 -11.02 2.05
C ILE A 141 -9.99 -10.09 2.26
N ARG A 142 -11.21 -10.61 2.07
CA ARG A 142 -12.42 -9.81 2.28
C ARG A 142 -12.50 -9.34 3.73
N THR A 143 -12.80 -8.06 3.92
CA THR A 143 -13.02 -7.47 5.25
C THR A 143 -14.21 -6.53 5.25
N ASN A 144 -14.76 -6.25 6.41
CA ASN A 144 -15.84 -5.29 6.58
C ASN A 144 -15.28 -3.91 6.88
N HIS A 145 -15.86 -2.90 6.22
CA HIS A 145 -15.57 -1.50 6.44
C HIS A 145 -16.78 -0.65 6.08
N SER A 146 -16.72 0.67 6.33
CA SER A 146 -17.78 1.63 5.96
C SER A 146 -17.96 1.82 4.46
N ILE A 147 -17.02 1.38 3.64
CA ILE A 147 -17.12 1.31 2.18
C ILE A 147 -17.12 -0.15 1.73
N ALA A 148 -17.92 -0.46 0.72
CA ALA A 148 -17.98 -1.82 0.16
C ALA A 148 -16.67 -2.20 -0.55
N ASP A 149 -16.47 -3.50 -0.74
CA ASP A 149 -15.36 -4.09 -1.48
C ASP A 149 -13.96 -3.82 -0.85
N SER A 150 -13.94 -3.62 0.47
CA SER A 150 -12.70 -3.43 1.23
C SER A 150 -11.96 -4.74 1.44
N ALA A 151 -10.63 -4.68 1.41
CA ALA A 151 -9.73 -5.80 1.59
C ALA A 151 -8.71 -5.59 2.71
N ALA A 152 -8.40 -6.65 3.43
CA ALA A 152 -7.14 -6.79 4.14
C ALA A 152 -6.13 -7.45 3.21
N LEU A 153 -4.85 -7.20 3.41
CA LEU A 153 -3.77 -7.79 2.64
C LEU A 153 -2.97 -8.77 3.50
N ALA A 154 -2.83 -10.01 3.04
CA ALA A 154 -1.84 -10.92 3.59
C ALA A 154 -0.60 -10.88 2.71
N ILE A 155 0.52 -10.48 3.29
CA ILE A 155 1.81 -10.33 2.60
C ILE A 155 2.73 -11.44 3.05
N TYR A 156 3.20 -12.23 2.12
CA TYR A 156 4.13 -13.34 2.33
C TYR A 156 5.46 -12.99 1.68
N THR A 157 6.55 -13.32 2.36
CA THR A 157 7.92 -13.17 1.85
C THR A 157 8.70 -14.47 2.04
N PRO A 158 9.78 -14.71 1.27
CA PRO A 158 10.63 -15.87 1.50
C PRO A 158 11.19 -15.88 2.92
N GLY A 159 10.96 -16.97 3.65
CA GLY A 159 11.51 -17.16 5.01
C GLY A 159 10.76 -16.50 6.15
N THR A 160 9.64 -15.81 5.91
CA THR A 160 8.80 -15.24 6.97
C THR A 160 7.38 -15.76 6.96
N SER A 161 6.81 -15.83 8.14
CA SER A 161 5.39 -16.05 8.34
C SER A 161 4.57 -14.88 7.78
N ARG A 162 3.33 -15.14 7.46
CA ARG A 162 2.35 -14.22 6.90
C ARG A 162 2.20 -12.92 7.70
N TRP A 163 2.36 -11.77 7.05
CA TRP A 163 1.94 -10.46 7.57
C TRP A 163 0.51 -10.18 7.14
N ILE A 164 -0.38 -9.83 8.07
CA ILE A 164 -1.74 -9.41 7.75
C ILE A 164 -1.86 -7.93 8.06
N ILE A 165 -2.09 -7.13 7.02
CA ILE A 165 -2.44 -5.73 7.15
C ILE A 165 -3.95 -5.66 7.15
N ARG A 166 -4.52 -5.39 8.31
CA ARG A 166 -5.88 -4.94 8.47
C ARG A 166 -5.86 -3.46 8.72
N ARG A 167 -6.74 -2.70 8.09
CA ARG A 167 -7.01 -1.38 8.59
C ARG A 167 -7.76 -1.50 9.93
N PHE A 168 -7.19 -0.92 10.98
CA PHE A 168 -7.96 -0.48 12.14
C PHE A 168 -8.36 0.98 11.91
N MET A 169 -9.59 1.32 12.30
CA MET A 169 -10.06 2.71 12.31
C MET A 169 -9.03 3.60 13.02
N ALA A 170 -8.91 4.82 12.52
CA ALA A 170 -8.02 5.87 12.96
C ALA A 170 -7.91 5.99 14.49
N THR A 171 -6.97 5.28 15.05
CA THR A 171 -6.34 5.61 16.32
C THR A 171 -4.85 5.51 16.06
N ALA A 172 -4.15 6.58 16.34
CA ALA A 172 -2.71 6.69 16.17
C ALA A 172 -2.01 5.41 16.66
N LEU A 173 -1.61 4.55 15.73
CA LEU A 173 -0.78 3.41 16.05
C LEU A 173 0.65 3.91 16.20
N THR A 174 1.09 4.10 17.43
CA THR A 174 2.49 4.34 17.72
C THR A 174 3.35 3.16 17.25
N LEU A 175 4.57 3.43 16.82
CA LEU A 175 5.54 2.41 16.37
C LEU A 175 5.62 1.17 17.28
N PRO A 176 5.52 1.29 18.63
CA PRO A 176 5.44 0.14 19.55
C PRO A 176 4.19 -0.74 19.34
N ALA A 177 3.07 -0.18 18.90
CA ALA A 177 1.85 -0.95 18.66
C ALA A 177 1.95 -1.80 17.38
N LEU A 178 2.61 -1.32 16.34
CA LEU A 178 2.91 -2.09 15.13
C LEU A 178 3.84 -3.28 15.43
N VAL A 179 4.87 -3.07 16.24
CA VAL A 179 5.80 -4.13 16.67
C VAL A 179 5.11 -5.17 17.53
N ASN A 180 4.20 -4.77 18.43
CA ASN A 180 3.43 -5.70 19.27
C ASN A 180 2.35 -6.45 18.48
N LEU A 181 1.74 -5.84 17.46
CA LEU A 181 0.80 -6.51 16.56
C LEU A 181 1.52 -7.58 15.72
N ALA A 182 2.71 -7.26 15.22
CA ALA A 182 3.56 -8.21 14.52
C ALA A 182 3.92 -9.41 15.39
N LYS A 183 4.24 -9.20 16.66
CA LYS A 183 4.54 -10.29 17.63
C LYS A 183 3.31 -11.15 17.98
N LYS A 184 2.10 -10.57 18.05
CA LYS A 184 0.86 -11.33 18.33
C LYS A 184 0.37 -12.19 17.17
N VAL A 185 0.72 -11.85 15.93
CA VAL A 185 0.33 -12.61 14.72
C VAL A 185 1.31 -13.77 14.44
N CYS A 186 2.49 -13.78 15.07
CA CYS A 186 3.47 -14.87 14.95
C CYS A 186 3.25 -16.05 15.92
N LEU A 187 2.17 -16.05 16.72
CA LEU A 187 1.89 -17.12 17.70
C LEU A 187 0.58 -17.83 17.38
N HIS A 188 0.47 -18.46 16.21
CA HIS A 188 -0.39 -19.66 16.00
C HIS A 188 -0.19 -20.19 14.59
#